data_b664e67ba0352b263fac7788aedce136
#
_entry.id   b664e67ba0352b263fac7788aedce136
#
_cell.length_a   1.000
_cell.length_b   1.000
_cell.length_c   1.000
_cell.angle_alpha   90.00
_cell.angle_beta   90.00
_cell.angle_gamma   90.00
#
_symmetry.space_group_name_H-M   'P 1'
#
loop_
_entity.id
_entity.type
_entity.pdbx_description
1 polymer ?
#
loop_
_entity_poly.entity_id
_entity_poly.type
_entity_poly.pdbx_seq_one_letter_code
_entity_poly.pdbx_strand_id
1 'polypeptide(L)'
;VKALPRAALAVLLTTGALTAVAPGARAASARTETPVASTSPVTGVTESVVRVQVPLPASFGARPAACDWLSYLRYRSLDGPAASADADRILVAQPGILEGAGAFDSVARDTVARAAEQGEHIEFWALDRRSNCLEDHTGIASGDQHTAVDYYYRGKQVDGRTFAGFAGNDQMGWMAKLGIEQTVRDQYDLLTAELPDQGPRKRKVLCGGHSLGGVITGYFAAADFDGDDATTADAGYNQCAGYFALDTTVSTSLADLSGSIPDDTNLPDIGLGHGVVQAGLDSGVFPRALSAPVLLNPETMTLLAIAGVGAVQDPDGEADLPAYLPANVNIEATNRFLFSKDAATFLTGSPAVKDFRLTNDAVLGALMDDNSVPLAFLQSSVGLFDGGPIADKNFPVANGGSRQPALFGVEYKAIPDQPHGPLYTWRNHDRVGDPDDPGYRSADGTPFTDAGKEVTDIRELARSLAEQPLDFTEQYFPTKLVTDLELATSPQVKRLVAHPEGLEANPTLTVLAGDGLLAGRIPAGLHPVVADGYQHLDVLTAAPAQNDGRPEPVSTNLARFARTPK
;
A
#
# COMPACT_ATOMS: atom_id res chain seq x y z
N VAL A 1 0.56 16.07 -100.86
CA VAL A 1 0.34 14.90 -100.05
C VAL A 1 0.63 15.29 -98.62
N LYS A 2 -0.31 15.01 -97.72
CA LYS A 2 -0.57 15.58 -96.43
C LYS A 2 0.53 15.29 -95.37
N ALA A 3 0.92 16.33 -94.66
CA ALA A 3 1.81 16.30 -93.45
C ALA A 3 0.98 15.97 -92.18
N LEU A 4 1.52 15.12 -91.34
CA LEU A 4 1.03 14.82 -89.98
C LEU A 4 1.86 15.64 -88.95
N PRO A 5 1.24 16.14 -87.93
CA PRO A 5 1.97 16.93 -86.93
C PRO A 5 2.64 16.08 -85.87
N ARG A 6 3.82 16.48 -85.40
CA ARG A 6 4.57 15.93 -84.30
C ARG A 6 3.90 16.35 -82.98
N ALA A 7 3.48 15.40 -82.16
CA ALA A 7 3.08 15.63 -80.81
C ALA A 7 4.34 15.71 -79.88
N ALA A 8 4.50 16.78 -79.18
CA ALA A 8 5.52 16.95 -78.12
C ALA A 8 5.04 16.31 -76.81
N LEU A 9 5.81 15.35 -76.30
CA LEU A 9 5.57 14.71 -75.00
C LEU A 9 6.19 15.59 -73.93
N ALA A 10 5.37 16.32 -73.13
CA ALA A 10 5.81 17.02 -71.96
C ALA A 10 5.88 16.04 -70.78
N VAL A 11 7.11 15.81 -70.27
CA VAL A 11 7.31 15.04 -69.02
C VAL A 11 7.12 16.00 -67.84
N LEU A 12 6.04 15.85 -67.13
CA LEU A 12 5.81 16.49 -65.82
C LEU A 12 6.64 15.77 -64.75
N LEU A 13 7.72 16.38 -64.30
CA LEU A 13 8.44 16.02 -63.10
C LEU A 13 7.61 16.51 -61.88
N THR A 14 6.84 15.60 -61.25
CA THR A 14 6.25 15.86 -59.91
C THR A 14 7.34 15.66 -58.88
N THR A 15 7.85 16.76 -58.35
CA THR A 15 8.65 16.76 -57.08
C THR A 15 7.70 16.38 -55.94
N GLY A 16 7.78 15.15 -55.51
CA GLY A 16 7.13 14.69 -54.29
C GLY A 16 7.82 15.37 -53.09
N ALA A 17 7.14 16.35 -52.49
CA ALA A 17 7.54 16.86 -51.17
C ALA A 17 7.28 15.73 -50.14
N LEU A 18 8.34 15.11 -49.63
CA LEU A 18 8.28 14.32 -48.38
C LEU A 18 7.93 15.30 -47.26
N THR A 19 6.66 15.35 -46.91
CA THR A 19 6.23 15.90 -45.63
C THR A 19 6.76 14.97 -44.53
N ALA A 20 7.85 15.36 -43.86
CA ALA A 20 8.22 14.77 -42.61
C ALA A 20 7.02 14.97 -41.66
N VAL A 21 6.34 13.88 -41.30
CA VAL A 21 5.36 13.88 -40.22
C VAL A 21 6.18 14.13 -38.96
N ALA A 22 6.10 15.36 -38.44
CA ALA A 22 6.60 15.63 -37.11
C ALA A 22 5.95 14.64 -36.14
N PRO A 23 6.69 14.05 -35.17
CA PRO A 23 6.08 13.24 -34.14
C PRO A 23 4.99 14.09 -33.50
N GLY A 24 3.74 13.61 -33.56
CA GLY A 24 2.59 14.35 -33.07
C GLY A 24 2.83 14.72 -31.62
N ALA A 25 2.72 15.99 -31.29
CA ALA A 25 2.69 16.46 -29.93
C ALA A 25 1.58 15.64 -29.22
N ARG A 26 1.98 14.79 -28.26
CA ARG A 26 1.04 14.06 -27.42
C ARG A 26 0.17 15.15 -26.75
N ALA A 27 -1.14 15.08 -26.91
CA ALA A 27 -2.03 15.97 -26.18
C ALA A 27 -1.70 15.83 -24.70
N ALA A 28 -1.55 16.97 -24.00
CA ALA A 28 -1.27 16.95 -22.57
C ALA A 28 -2.37 16.10 -21.90
N SER A 29 -1.96 15.12 -21.09
CA SER A 29 -2.89 14.29 -20.34
C SER A 29 -3.76 15.18 -19.43
N ALA A 30 -5.05 14.91 -19.35
CA ALA A 30 -5.89 15.64 -18.40
C ALA A 30 -5.39 15.36 -16.99
N ARG A 31 -5.27 16.43 -16.19
CA ARG A 31 -4.77 16.38 -14.81
C ARG A 31 -5.72 17.13 -13.89
N THR A 32 -5.99 16.56 -12.74
CA THR A 32 -6.70 17.24 -11.65
C THR A 32 -5.88 17.15 -10.39
N GLU A 33 -5.97 18.18 -9.56
CA GLU A 33 -5.39 18.20 -8.22
C GLU A 33 -6.40 18.82 -7.25
N THR A 34 -6.72 18.11 -6.18
CA THR A 34 -7.70 18.53 -5.17
C THR A 34 -7.03 18.53 -3.81
N PRO A 35 -6.97 19.66 -3.10
CA PRO A 35 -6.45 19.72 -1.74
C PRO A 35 -7.22 18.79 -0.80
N VAL A 36 -6.50 18.14 0.11
CA VAL A 36 -7.04 17.31 1.18
C VAL A 36 -6.93 18.07 2.50
N ALA A 37 -8.05 18.18 3.21
CA ALA A 37 -8.03 18.66 4.59
C ALA A 37 -7.52 17.53 5.49
N SER A 38 -6.66 17.84 6.44
CA SER A 38 -6.12 16.86 7.36
C SER A 38 -6.18 17.38 8.79
N THR A 39 -6.47 16.50 9.73
CA THR A 39 -6.43 16.76 11.18
C THR A 39 -5.10 16.30 11.81
N SER A 40 -4.11 15.88 11.01
CA SER A 40 -2.80 15.45 11.51
C SER A 40 -2.13 16.52 12.36
N PRO A 41 -1.52 16.16 13.50
CA PRO A 41 -0.71 17.07 14.31
C PRO A 41 0.59 17.51 13.61
N VAL A 42 1.01 16.84 12.53
CA VAL A 42 2.18 17.21 11.76
C VAL A 42 1.87 18.44 10.91
N THR A 43 2.32 19.60 11.40
CA THR A 43 2.04 20.90 10.76
C THR A 43 3.08 21.23 9.68
N GLY A 44 2.75 22.20 8.81
CA GLY A 44 3.68 22.67 7.78
C GLY A 44 3.72 21.81 6.52
N VAL A 45 2.88 20.78 6.41
CA VAL A 45 2.72 19.92 5.25
C VAL A 45 1.34 20.10 4.63
N THR A 46 1.28 20.23 3.31
CA THR A 46 0.04 20.22 2.53
C THR A 46 -0.11 18.91 1.80
N GLU A 47 -1.33 18.44 1.69
CA GLU A 47 -1.70 17.23 0.98
C GLU A 47 -2.69 17.53 -0.14
N SER A 48 -2.57 16.81 -1.24
CA SER A 48 -3.55 16.82 -2.33
C SER A 48 -3.66 15.44 -2.97
N VAL A 49 -4.84 15.11 -3.47
CA VAL A 49 -5.01 14.00 -4.40
C VAL A 49 -4.82 14.49 -5.82
N VAL A 50 -3.89 13.86 -6.53
CA VAL A 50 -3.61 14.14 -7.93
C VAL A 50 -4.11 12.97 -8.77
N ARG A 51 -4.76 13.30 -9.89
CA ARG A 51 -5.20 12.30 -10.88
C ARG A 51 -4.73 12.71 -12.26
N VAL A 52 -4.16 11.77 -12.99
CA VAL A 52 -3.62 11.96 -14.35
C VAL A 52 -4.28 10.95 -15.28
N GLN A 53 -4.84 11.43 -16.39
CA GLN A 53 -5.51 10.57 -17.34
C GLN A 53 -4.48 9.80 -18.19
N VAL A 54 -4.42 8.49 -18.00
CA VAL A 54 -3.55 7.54 -18.71
C VAL A 54 -4.41 6.35 -19.12
N PRO A 55 -5.10 6.42 -20.29
CA PRO A 55 -6.00 5.35 -20.71
C PRO A 55 -5.24 4.04 -20.97
N LEU A 56 -5.78 2.94 -20.46
CA LEU A 56 -5.30 1.61 -20.80
C LEU A 56 -5.56 1.30 -22.30
N PRO A 57 -4.69 0.52 -22.94
CA PRO A 57 -4.93 0.03 -24.29
C PRO A 57 -6.29 -0.67 -24.44
N ALA A 58 -6.90 -0.56 -25.62
CA ALA A 58 -8.19 -1.21 -25.90
C ALA A 58 -8.15 -2.74 -25.70
N SER A 59 -6.97 -3.35 -25.81
CA SER A 59 -6.75 -4.77 -25.58
C SER A 59 -7.07 -5.24 -24.14
N PHE A 60 -7.15 -4.31 -23.15
CA PHE A 60 -7.59 -4.66 -21.80
C PHE A 60 -9.08 -4.97 -21.71
N GLY A 61 -9.88 -4.52 -22.69
CA GLY A 61 -11.32 -4.74 -22.70
C GLY A 61 -12.12 -3.67 -21.94
N ALA A 62 -13.40 -3.98 -21.68
CA ALA A 62 -14.33 -3.07 -21.00
C ALA A 62 -13.94 -2.87 -19.54
N ARG A 63 -14.01 -1.62 -19.08
CA ARG A 63 -13.69 -1.19 -17.71
C ARG A 63 -14.40 0.12 -17.37
N PRO A 64 -14.56 0.48 -16.08
CA PRO A 64 -15.00 1.80 -15.68
C PRO A 64 -14.06 2.90 -16.21
N ALA A 65 -14.61 4.04 -16.60
CA ALA A 65 -13.83 5.18 -17.11
C ALA A 65 -12.85 5.73 -16.06
N ALA A 66 -13.15 5.56 -14.76
CA ALA A 66 -12.25 5.93 -13.67
C ALA A 66 -10.92 5.17 -13.74
N CYS A 67 -10.91 3.93 -14.28
CA CYS A 67 -9.73 3.10 -14.42
C CYS A 67 -8.78 3.54 -15.56
N ASP A 68 -9.13 4.57 -16.30
CA ASP A 68 -8.25 5.25 -17.26
C ASP A 68 -7.48 6.43 -16.62
N TRP A 69 -7.53 6.54 -15.30
CA TRP A 69 -6.80 7.53 -14.52
C TRP A 69 -5.85 6.83 -13.55
N LEU A 70 -4.67 7.41 -13.37
CA LEU A 70 -3.73 7.09 -12.32
C LEU A 70 -3.88 8.12 -11.22
N SER A 71 -3.79 7.70 -9.96
CA SER A 71 -3.95 8.56 -8.80
C SER A 71 -2.74 8.45 -7.88
N TYR A 72 -2.47 9.51 -7.12
CA TYR A 72 -1.50 9.49 -6.04
C TYR A 72 -1.81 10.59 -5.01
N LEU A 73 -1.39 10.39 -3.77
CA LEU A 73 -1.36 11.43 -2.74
C LEU A 73 -0.04 12.18 -2.86
N ARG A 74 -0.12 13.51 -2.95
CA ARG A 74 1.02 14.42 -3.02
C ARG A 74 1.15 15.18 -1.72
N TYR A 75 2.25 14.94 -1.02
CA TYR A 75 2.63 15.67 0.18
C TYR A 75 3.77 16.63 -0.14
N ARG A 76 3.70 17.88 0.31
CA ARG A 76 4.75 18.88 0.15
C ARG A 76 4.77 19.86 1.32
N SER A 77 5.92 20.50 1.54
CA SER A 77 6.01 21.60 2.49
C SER A 77 5.06 22.74 2.11
N LEU A 78 4.38 23.32 3.09
CA LEU A 78 3.49 24.46 2.92
C LEU A 78 4.22 25.65 2.26
N ASP A 79 5.47 25.89 2.63
CA ASP A 79 6.32 26.95 2.11
C ASP A 79 7.14 26.54 0.86
N GLY A 80 6.97 25.27 0.42
CA GLY A 80 7.66 24.74 -0.75
C GLY A 80 7.07 25.20 -2.08
N PRO A 81 7.79 24.96 -3.19
CA PRO A 81 7.35 25.35 -4.52
C PRO A 81 6.03 24.67 -4.88
N ALA A 82 5.19 25.37 -5.64
CA ALA A 82 3.91 24.84 -6.10
C ALA A 82 4.08 23.78 -7.20
N ALA A 83 5.08 23.96 -8.08
CA ALA A 83 5.36 23.03 -9.18
C ALA A 83 6.38 21.98 -8.74
N SER A 84 6.06 20.70 -8.94
CA SER A 84 6.93 19.57 -8.57
C SER A 84 8.30 19.59 -9.25
N ALA A 85 8.39 20.16 -10.48
CA ALA A 85 9.66 20.33 -11.17
C ALA A 85 10.66 21.22 -10.40
N ASP A 86 10.16 22.11 -9.54
CA ASP A 86 10.97 23.05 -8.76
C ASP A 86 11.33 22.48 -7.36
N ALA A 87 10.70 21.39 -6.91
CA ALA A 87 11.06 20.70 -5.67
C ALA A 87 12.53 20.25 -5.69
N ASP A 88 13.16 20.18 -4.53
CA ASP A 88 14.56 19.72 -4.41
C ASP A 88 14.67 18.23 -4.71
N ARG A 89 13.75 17.43 -4.17
CA ARG A 89 13.60 15.99 -4.45
C ARG A 89 12.13 15.61 -4.44
N ILE A 90 11.85 14.47 -5.07
CA ILE A 90 10.51 13.85 -5.12
C ILE A 90 10.67 12.37 -4.79
N LEU A 91 10.13 11.94 -3.66
CA LEU A 91 10.05 10.52 -3.32
C LEU A 91 8.78 9.96 -3.94
N VAL A 92 8.90 8.88 -4.70
CA VAL A 92 7.78 8.21 -5.37
C VAL A 92 7.69 6.79 -4.84
N ALA A 93 6.64 6.51 -4.07
CA ALA A 93 6.48 5.27 -3.31
C ALA A 93 5.43 4.35 -3.92
N GLN A 94 5.82 3.11 -4.19
CA GLN A 94 4.91 2.00 -4.53
C GLN A 94 4.40 1.32 -3.26
N PRO A 95 3.09 1.10 -3.14
CA PRO A 95 2.52 0.40 -1.98
C PRO A 95 2.82 -1.10 -1.99
N GLY A 96 2.73 -1.72 -0.82
CA GLY A 96 2.83 -3.15 -0.60
C GLY A 96 1.62 -3.95 -1.11
N ILE A 97 1.54 -5.22 -0.77
CA ILE A 97 0.39 -6.05 -1.07
C ILE A 97 -0.81 -5.59 -0.22
N LEU A 98 -1.97 -5.40 -0.85
CA LEU A 98 -3.20 -4.94 -0.19
C LEU A 98 -3.10 -3.55 0.46
N GLU A 99 -2.10 -2.75 0.09
CA GLU A 99 -1.94 -1.37 0.53
C GLU A 99 -2.35 -0.39 -0.57
N GLY A 100 -3.03 0.68 -0.16
CA GLY A 100 -3.29 1.85 -0.99
C GLY A 100 -2.37 3.02 -0.64
N ALA A 101 -2.58 4.15 -1.31
CA ALA A 101 -1.77 5.35 -1.12
C ALA A 101 -1.88 5.92 0.31
N GLY A 102 -3.03 5.77 0.96
CA GLY A 102 -3.28 6.27 2.31
C GLY A 102 -2.39 5.65 3.38
N ALA A 103 -1.82 4.45 3.13
CA ALA A 103 -0.89 3.81 4.06
C ALA A 103 0.40 4.62 4.30
N PHE A 104 0.77 5.48 3.36
CA PHE A 104 1.98 6.31 3.46
C PHE A 104 1.77 7.64 4.20
N ASP A 105 0.57 7.95 4.68
CA ASP A 105 0.23 9.27 5.19
C ASP A 105 1.21 9.75 6.28
N SER A 106 1.44 8.96 7.33
CA SER A 106 2.33 9.34 8.43
C SER A 106 3.78 9.50 7.96
N VAL A 107 4.37 8.49 7.32
CA VAL A 107 5.78 8.55 6.87
C VAL A 107 6.00 9.65 5.84
N ALA A 108 5.03 9.94 4.98
CA ALA A 108 5.13 11.00 3.98
C ALA A 108 5.14 12.39 4.64
N ARG A 109 4.22 12.65 5.58
CA ARG A 109 4.16 13.90 6.34
C ARG A 109 5.43 14.13 7.13
N ASP A 110 5.86 13.12 7.89
CA ASP A 110 7.05 13.21 8.73
C ASP A 110 8.32 13.44 7.90
N THR A 111 8.45 12.75 6.76
CA THR A 111 9.59 12.91 5.86
C THR A 111 9.64 14.33 5.29
N VAL A 112 8.51 14.86 4.82
CA VAL A 112 8.41 16.22 4.26
C VAL A 112 8.67 17.28 5.33
N ALA A 113 8.07 17.13 6.52
CA ALA A 113 8.27 18.05 7.64
C ALA A 113 9.74 18.09 8.08
N ARG A 114 10.39 16.93 8.25
CA ARG A 114 11.81 16.84 8.63
C ARG A 114 12.76 17.42 7.59
N ALA A 115 12.46 17.25 6.31
CA ALA A 115 13.23 17.87 5.24
C ALA A 115 13.09 19.40 5.27
N ALA A 116 11.87 19.91 5.48
CA ALA A 116 11.60 21.34 5.58
C ALA A 116 12.32 21.99 6.78
N GLU A 117 12.37 21.32 7.94
CA GLU A 117 13.17 21.76 9.11
C GLU A 117 14.67 21.94 8.78
N GLN A 118 15.15 21.23 7.78
CA GLN A 118 16.53 21.28 7.30
C GLN A 118 16.72 22.22 6.11
N GLY A 119 15.66 22.95 5.70
CA GLY A 119 15.66 23.90 4.60
C GLY A 119 15.53 23.26 3.21
N GLU A 120 15.11 22.00 3.13
CA GLU A 120 14.87 21.29 1.87
C GLU A 120 13.37 21.21 1.59
N HIS A 121 12.96 21.53 0.37
CA HIS A 121 11.57 21.45 -0.07
C HIS A 121 11.36 20.22 -0.94
N ILE A 122 11.13 19.09 -0.29
CA ILE A 122 10.87 17.82 -0.97
C ILE A 122 9.35 17.58 -1.14
N GLU A 123 9.02 16.69 -2.06
CA GLU A 123 7.68 16.11 -2.18
C GLU A 123 7.72 14.61 -1.91
N PHE A 124 6.61 14.09 -1.42
CA PHE A 124 6.37 12.66 -1.33
C PHE A 124 5.10 12.32 -2.12
N TRP A 125 5.22 11.40 -3.10
CA TRP A 125 4.12 10.90 -3.93
C TRP A 125 3.85 9.45 -3.55
N ALA A 126 2.76 9.23 -2.82
CA ALA A 126 2.27 7.89 -2.51
C ALA A 126 1.38 7.43 -3.67
N LEU A 127 1.86 6.46 -4.45
CA LEU A 127 1.15 5.98 -5.63
C LEU A 127 -0.03 5.10 -5.22
N ASP A 128 -1.10 5.21 -6.02
CA ASP A 128 -2.27 4.35 -5.89
C ASP A 128 -2.36 3.42 -7.09
N ARG A 129 -2.64 2.12 -6.87
CA ARG A 129 -2.74 1.20 -8.00
C ARG A 129 -3.99 1.47 -8.79
N ARG A 130 -3.90 1.22 -10.09
CA ARG A 130 -5.00 1.42 -11.03
C ARG A 130 -6.28 0.64 -10.66
N SER A 131 -6.15 -0.52 -10.01
CA SER A 131 -7.26 -1.34 -9.50
C SER A 131 -8.16 -0.62 -8.51
N ASN A 132 -7.60 0.35 -7.76
CA ASN A 132 -8.33 1.13 -6.75
C ASN A 132 -9.35 2.10 -7.37
N CYS A 133 -9.37 2.24 -8.71
CA CYS A 133 -10.47 2.89 -9.42
C CYS A 133 -11.84 2.24 -9.19
N LEU A 134 -11.88 1.00 -8.68
CA LEU A 134 -13.11 0.26 -8.34
C LEU A 134 -13.62 0.58 -6.94
N GLU A 135 -12.84 1.25 -6.12
CA GLU A 135 -13.19 1.60 -4.75
C GLU A 135 -14.19 2.75 -4.71
N ASP A 136 -15.13 2.65 -3.79
CA ASP A 136 -16.11 3.70 -3.51
C ASP A 136 -15.90 4.22 -2.10
N HIS A 137 -15.34 5.41 -1.99
CA HIS A 137 -14.99 6.06 -0.73
C HIS A 137 -16.15 6.85 -0.09
N THR A 138 -17.33 6.85 -0.71
CA THR A 138 -18.47 7.74 -0.31
C THR A 138 -18.91 7.52 1.14
N GLY A 139 -18.99 6.25 1.58
CA GLY A 139 -19.40 5.92 2.95
C GLY A 139 -18.40 6.41 3.99
N ILE A 140 -17.11 6.14 3.77
CA ILE A 140 -16.00 6.56 4.66
C ILE A 140 -15.91 8.08 4.72
N ALA A 141 -16.00 8.76 3.58
CA ALA A 141 -15.94 10.22 3.48
C ALA A 141 -17.09 10.94 4.23
N SER A 142 -18.14 10.22 4.66
CA SER A 142 -19.17 10.79 5.52
C SER A 142 -18.64 11.16 6.91
N GLY A 143 -17.54 10.58 7.37
CA GLY A 143 -16.98 10.76 8.71
C GLY A 143 -17.87 10.24 9.84
N ASP A 144 -18.88 9.42 9.52
CA ASP A 144 -19.79 8.82 10.49
C ASP A 144 -19.86 7.30 10.32
N GLN A 145 -19.51 6.57 11.39
CA GLN A 145 -19.37 5.13 11.36
C GLN A 145 -20.65 4.38 10.98
N HIS A 146 -21.80 4.81 11.53
CA HIS A 146 -23.08 4.19 11.21
C HIS A 146 -23.52 4.46 9.78
N THR A 147 -23.29 5.68 9.30
CA THR A 147 -23.54 6.06 7.91
C THR A 147 -22.71 5.21 6.96
N ALA A 148 -21.44 4.98 7.26
CA ALA A 148 -20.57 4.12 6.46
C ALA A 148 -21.07 2.66 6.43
N VAL A 149 -21.42 2.07 7.58
CA VAL A 149 -22.03 0.73 7.64
C VAL A 149 -23.32 0.65 6.84
N ASP A 150 -24.20 1.64 7.01
CA ASP A 150 -25.49 1.68 6.32
C ASP A 150 -25.32 1.82 4.79
N TYR A 151 -24.33 2.59 4.35
CA TYR A 151 -24.02 2.75 2.94
C TYR A 151 -23.50 1.44 2.31
N TYR A 152 -22.42 0.86 2.87
CA TYR A 152 -21.77 -0.31 2.25
C TYR A 152 -22.54 -1.61 2.43
N TYR A 153 -23.25 -1.79 3.55
CA TYR A 153 -23.84 -3.09 3.88
C TYR A 153 -25.35 -3.12 3.93
N ARG A 154 -26.04 -1.96 3.92
CA ARG A 154 -27.51 -1.89 4.00
C ARG A 154 -28.15 -1.12 2.86
N GLY A 155 -27.34 -0.64 1.88
CA GLY A 155 -27.82 0.03 0.68
C GLY A 155 -28.50 1.39 0.92
N LYS A 156 -28.19 2.05 2.06
CA LYS A 156 -28.68 3.42 2.29
C LYS A 156 -27.89 4.43 1.44
N GLN A 157 -28.55 5.55 1.12
CA GLN A 157 -27.93 6.60 0.34
C GLN A 157 -27.11 7.55 1.22
N VAL A 158 -25.97 7.99 0.69
CA VAL A 158 -25.15 9.08 1.21
C VAL A 158 -24.98 10.11 0.09
N ASP A 159 -25.30 11.36 0.33
CA ASP A 159 -25.21 12.46 -0.65
C ASP A 159 -25.88 12.15 -2.01
N GLY A 160 -27.01 11.45 -1.97
CA GLY A 160 -27.76 11.04 -3.16
C GLY A 160 -27.16 9.87 -3.95
N ARG A 161 -26.07 9.26 -3.46
CA ARG A 161 -25.44 8.06 -4.03
C ARG A 161 -25.86 6.82 -3.27
N THR A 162 -26.03 5.73 -3.99
CA THR A 162 -26.22 4.38 -3.44
C THR A 162 -25.01 3.54 -3.81
N PHE A 163 -24.47 2.80 -2.85
CA PHE A 163 -23.39 1.86 -3.11
C PHE A 163 -23.81 0.83 -4.17
N ALA A 164 -22.99 0.68 -5.21
CA ALA A 164 -23.28 -0.24 -6.31
C ALA A 164 -23.00 -1.72 -5.96
N GLY A 165 -22.51 -1.98 -4.75
CA GLY A 165 -21.99 -3.28 -4.34
C GLY A 165 -20.52 -3.44 -4.64
N PHE A 166 -19.87 -4.36 -3.95
CA PHE A 166 -18.48 -4.73 -4.23
C PHE A 166 -18.38 -5.42 -5.60
N ALA A 167 -17.37 -5.05 -6.39
CA ALA A 167 -17.21 -5.57 -7.75
C ALA A 167 -16.98 -7.09 -7.75
N GLY A 168 -17.77 -7.80 -8.52
CA GLY A 168 -17.63 -9.23 -8.74
C GLY A 168 -16.54 -9.57 -9.76
N ASN A 169 -16.07 -10.83 -9.76
CA ASN A 169 -15.01 -11.29 -10.65
C ASN A 169 -15.32 -11.09 -12.15
N ASP A 170 -16.59 -11.13 -12.54
CA ASP A 170 -17.08 -10.89 -13.90
C ASP A 170 -16.92 -9.42 -14.35
N GLN A 171 -16.98 -8.47 -13.42
CA GLN A 171 -16.79 -7.04 -13.67
C GLN A 171 -15.31 -6.64 -13.79
N MET A 172 -14.40 -7.50 -13.36
CA MET A 172 -12.95 -7.28 -13.31
C MET A 172 -12.18 -7.93 -14.46
N GLY A 173 -12.82 -8.25 -15.62
CA GLY A 173 -12.18 -8.94 -16.74
C GLY A 173 -10.88 -8.30 -17.23
N TRP A 174 -10.81 -6.98 -17.21
CA TRP A 174 -9.63 -6.21 -17.61
C TRP A 174 -8.42 -6.39 -16.67
N MET A 175 -8.65 -6.72 -15.40
CA MET A 175 -7.59 -6.96 -14.40
C MET A 175 -6.78 -8.24 -14.66
N ALA A 176 -7.28 -9.16 -15.49
CA ALA A 176 -6.51 -10.32 -15.94
C ALA A 176 -5.20 -9.96 -16.67
N LYS A 177 -5.03 -8.70 -17.05
CA LYS A 177 -3.82 -8.15 -17.70
C LYS A 177 -3.08 -7.13 -16.84
N LEU A 178 -3.59 -6.81 -15.64
CA LEU A 178 -3.00 -5.84 -14.73
C LEU A 178 -1.93 -6.52 -13.87
N GLY A 179 -0.81 -6.87 -14.46
CA GLY A 179 0.34 -7.50 -13.83
C GLY A 179 1.52 -6.54 -13.66
N ILE A 180 2.72 -7.09 -13.41
CA ILE A 180 3.93 -6.31 -13.14
C ILE A 180 4.29 -5.39 -14.32
N GLU A 181 4.14 -5.84 -15.56
CA GLU A 181 4.43 -5.04 -16.76
C GLU A 181 3.59 -3.76 -16.80
N GLN A 182 2.27 -3.86 -16.55
CA GLN A 182 1.41 -2.68 -16.53
C GLN A 182 1.65 -1.81 -15.30
N THR A 183 1.94 -2.41 -14.16
CA THR A 183 2.20 -1.65 -12.92
C THR A 183 3.43 -0.75 -13.05
N VAL A 184 4.54 -1.26 -13.59
CA VAL A 184 5.74 -0.43 -13.83
C VAL A 184 5.54 0.57 -14.97
N ARG A 185 4.73 0.22 -15.99
CA ARG A 185 4.34 1.13 -17.07
C ARG A 185 3.51 2.30 -16.53
N ASP A 186 2.59 2.04 -15.62
CA ASP A 186 1.76 3.07 -15.00
C ASP A 186 2.62 4.09 -14.23
N GLN A 187 3.63 3.64 -13.48
CA GLN A 187 4.60 4.53 -12.83
C GLN A 187 5.39 5.36 -13.85
N TYR A 188 5.88 4.75 -14.92
CA TYR A 188 6.61 5.45 -15.97
C TYR A 188 5.74 6.51 -16.65
N ASP A 189 4.52 6.16 -17.04
CA ASP A 189 3.60 7.06 -17.71
C ASP A 189 3.19 8.23 -16.80
N LEU A 190 2.98 7.97 -15.49
CA LEU A 190 2.71 9.01 -14.50
C LEU A 190 3.90 9.95 -14.36
N LEU A 191 5.12 9.42 -14.18
CA LEU A 191 6.33 10.24 -14.06
C LEU A 191 6.57 11.10 -15.31
N THR A 192 6.34 10.55 -16.49
CA THR A 192 6.54 11.30 -17.76
C THR A 192 5.45 12.34 -18.01
N ALA A 193 4.24 12.12 -17.50
CA ALA A 193 3.15 13.09 -17.56
C ALA A 193 3.39 14.28 -16.61
N GLU A 194 3.80 14.01 -15.35
CA GLU A 194 4.02 15.03 -14.33
C GLU A 194 5.35 15.76 -14.50
N LEU A 195 6.38 15.08 -14.98
CA LEU A 195 7.74 15.59 -15.19
C LEU A 195 8.20 15.22 -16.62
N PRO A 196 7.77 15.94 -17.66
CA PRO A 196 8.02 15.55 -19.06
C PRO A 196 9.53 15.44 -19.40
N ASP A 197 10.34 16.29 -18.83
CA ASP A 197 11.78 16.29 -19.07
C ASP A 197 12.49 15.19 -18.26
N GLN A 198 13.24 14.32 -18.92
CA GLN A 198 13.99 13.24 -18.26
C GLN A 198 15.07 13.77 -17.31
N GLY A 199 15.73 14.86 -17.66
CA GLY A 199 16.81 15.42 -16.83
C GLY A 199 16.41 15.70 -15.38
N PRO A 200 15.28 16.40 -15.11
CA PRO A 200 14.72 16.53 -13.77
C PRO A 200 14.40 15.19 -13.11
N ARG A 201 13.77 14.24 -13.82
CA ARG A 201 13.47 12.92 -13.25
C ARG A 201 14.75 12.24 -12.74
N LYS A 202 15.75 12.11 -13.61
CA LYS A 202 17.04 11.46 -13.27
C LYS A 202 17.79 12.14 -12.12
N ARG A 203 17.58 13.43 -11.88
CA ARG A 203 18.28 14.14 -10.80
C ARG A 203 17.50 14.28 -9.51
N LYS A 204 16.16 14.24 -9.57
CA LYS A 204 15.31 14.63 -8.44
C LYS A 204 14.41 13.50 -7.90
N VAL A 205 14.02 12.54 -8.75
CA VAL A 205 13.09 11.50 -8.35
C VAL A 205 13.83 10.40 -7.61
N LEU A 206 13.36 10.06 -6.41
CA LEU A 206 13.77 8.88 -5.64
C LEU A 206 12.64 7.88 -5.74
N CYS A 207 12.88 6.74 -6.39
CA CYS A 207 11.89 5.69 -6.59
C CYS A 207 12.00 4.65 -5.47
N GLY A 208 10.88 4.20 -4.94
CA GLY A 208 10.93 3.22 -3.86
C GLY A 208 9.56 2.65 -3.53
N GLY A 209 9.47 2.00 -2.39
CA GLY A 209 8.21 1.47 -1.91
C GLY A 209 8.35 0.65 -0.64
N HIS A 210 7.20 0.20 -0.16
CA HIS A 210 7.08 -0.65 1.01
C HIS A 210 6.78 -2.08 0.60
N SER A 211 7.34 -3.06 1.33
CA SER A 211 6.98 -4.46 1.13
C SER A 211 7.12 -4.88 -0.35
N LEU A 212 6.06 -5.38 -0.98
CA LEU A 212 6.02 -5.69 -2.41
C LEU A 212 6.45 -4.50 -3.28
N GLY A 213 6.25 -3.26 -2.83
CA GLY A 213 6.64 -2.04 -3.53
C GLY A 213 8.15 -1.93 -3.80
N GLY A 214 8.99 -2.54 -2.96
CA GLY A 214 10.43 -2.65 -3.24
C GLY A 214 10.74 -3.56 -4.43
N VAL A 215 10.03 -4.67 -4.56
CA VAL A 215 10.15 -5.58 -5.70
C VAL A 215 9.62 -4.91 -6.98
N ILE A 216 8.48 -4.21 -6.90
CA ILE A 216 7.96 -3.43 -8.03
C ILE A 216 8.98 -2.37 -8.46
N THR A 217 9.64 -1.69 -7.51
CA THR A 217 10.70 -0.73 -7.79
C THR A 217 11.90 -1.38 -8.49
N GLY A 218 12.27 -2.59 -8.12
CA GLY A 218 13.31 -3.36 -8.80
C GLY A 218 12.95 -3.67 -10.25
N TYR A 219 11.74 -4.13 -10.51
CA TYR A 219 11.25 -4.33 -11.89
C TYR A 219 11.19 -3.00 -12.65
N PHE A 220 10.75 -1.91 -12.02
CA PHE A 220 10.77 -0.59 -12.65
C PHE A 220 12.19 -0.19 -13.04
N ALA A 221 13.16 -0.33 -12.13
CA ALA A 221 14.55 0.03 -12.38
C ALA A 221 15.16 -0.75 -13.55
N ALA A 222 14.80 -2.03 -13.68
CA ALA A 222 15.33 -2.93 -14.70
C ALA A 222 14.52 -2.94 -16.02
N ALA A 223 13.41 -2.18 -16.10
CA ALA A 223 12.54 -2.17 -17.27
C ALA A 223 13.07 -1.26 -18.38
N ASP A 224 12.78 -1.67 -19.62
CA ASP A 224 12.82 -0.87 -20.84
C ASP A 224 11.40 -0.41 -21.22
N PHE A 225 11.24 0.84 -21.65
CA PHE A 225 9.93 1.40 -21.91
C PHE A 225 9.65 1.77 -23.36
N ASP A 226 10.64 1.78 -24.26
CA ASP A 226 10.43 2.01 -25.70
C ASP A 226 10.49 0.72 -26.53
N GLY A 227 10.95 -0.39 -25.97
CA GLY A 227 11.08 -1.70 -26.61
C GLY A 227 12.37 -1.87 -27.38
N ASP A 228 13.35 -0.98 -27.18
CA ASP A 228 14.70 -1.07 -27.74
C ASP A 228 15.75 -1.09 -26.61
N ASP A 229 16.07 -2.28 -26.13
CA ASP A 229 17.05 -2.52 -25.06
C ASP A 229 18.48 -2.03 -25.37
N ALA A 230 18.74 -1.60 -26.62
CA ALA A 230 20.00 -0.95 -26.99
C ALA A 230 20.03 0.54 -26.59
N THR A 231 18.90 1.14 -26.26
CA THR A 231 18.78 2.53 -25.76
C THR A 231 18.47 2.52 -24.27
N THR A 232 18.89 3.53 -23.53
CA THR A 232 18.71 3.59 -22.07
C THR A 232 18.05 4.87 -21.60
N ALA A 233 17.68 5.76 -22.51
CA ALA A 233 17.11 7.05 -22.14
C ALA A 233 15.77 6.91 -21.42
N ASP A 234 14.97 5.94 -21.79
CA ASP A 234 13.68 5.59 -21.19
C ASP A 234 13.78 4.48 -20.16
N ALA A 235 14.91 3.77 -20.06
CA ALA A 235 15.13 2.75 -19.03
C ALA A 235 14.76 3.28 -17.65
N GLY A 236 14.12 2.42 -16.83
CA GLY A 236 13.57 2.81 -15.53
C GLY A 236 14.59 3.43 -14.59
N TYR A 237 15.81 2.88 -14.51
CA TYR A 237 16.87 3.42 -13.66
C TYR A 237 17.33 4.84 -14.08
N ASN A 238 17.08 5.23 -15.31
CA ASN A 238 17.36 6.59 -15.81
C ASN A 238 16.20 7.57 -15.53
N GLN A 239 15.12 7.12 -14.87
CA GLN A 239 14.05 7.96 -14.36
C GLN A 239 14.21 8.30 -12.88
N CYS A 240 15.16 7.67 -12.19
CA CYS A 240 15.36 7.84 -10.76
C CYS A 240 16.78 8.33 -10.45
N ALA A 241 16.89 9.16 -9.41
CA ALA A 241 18.14 9.62 -8.82
C ALA A 241 18.70 8.68 -7.76
N GLY A 242 17.84 7.86 -7.18
CA GLY A 242 18.12 6.89 -6.12
C GLY A 242 16.92 6.00 -5.89
N TYR A 243 17.11 5.01 -5.02
CA TYR A 243 16.05 4.10 -4.61
C TYR A 243 15.88 4.11 -3.09
N PHE A 244 14.68 3.78 -2.61
CA PHE A 244 14.45 3.49 -1.21
C PHE A 244 13.54 2.26 -1.05
N ALA A 245 13.78 1.49 0.02
CA ALA A 245 13.06 0.29 0.35
C ALA A 245 12.68 0.32 1.83
N LEU A 246 11.39 0.15 2.15
CA LEU A 246 10.83 0.17 3.49
C LEU A 246 10.30 -1.22 3.84
N ASP A 247 10.92 -1.87 4.81
CA ASP A 247 10.78 -3.28 5.19
C ASP A 247 10.76 -4.24 3.99
N THR A 248 11.70 -4.00 3.06
CA THR A 248 11.86 -4.74 1.81
C THR A 248 13.23 -4.49 1.20
N THR A 249 13.48 -5.03 0.01
CA THR A 249 14.67 -4.76 -0.81
C THR A 249 14.28 -4.31 -2.21
N VAL A 250 15.14 -3.54 -2.89
CA VAL A 250 15.01 -3.25 -4.33
C VAL A 250 15.55 -4.44 -5.11
N SER A 251 14.65 -5.28 -5.58
CA SER A 251 15.01 -6.57 -6.22
C SER A 251 13.93 -6.97 -7.22
N THR A 252 14.24 -7.90 -8.12
CA THR A 252 13.26 -8.51 -9.05
C THR A 252 12.83 -9.90 -8.61
N SER A 253 13.06 -10.26 -7.34
CA SER A 253 12.76 -11.57 -6.79
C SER A 253 11.92 -11.47 -5.52
N LEU A 254 10.75 -12.12 -5.51
CA LEU A 254 9.99 -12.33 -4.28
C LEU A 254 10.74 -13.21 -3.28
N ALA A 255 11.66 -14.07 -3.71
CA ALA A 255 12.41 -14.92 -2.81
C ALA A 255 13.25 -14.11 -1.81
N ASP A 256 13.64 -12.88 -2.17
CA ASP A 256 14.35 -11.97 -1.28
C ASP A 256 13.45 -11.45 -0.14
N LEU A 257 12.12 -11.43 -0.35
CA LEU A 257 11.10 -11.20 0.68
C LEU A 257 10.60 -12.51 1.28
N SER A 258 10.41 -13.55 0.45
CA SER A 258 9.83 -14.84 0.83
C SER A 258 10.80 -15.78 1.51
N GLY A 259 12.08 -15.44 1.60
CA GLY A 259 12.94 -16.05 2.63
C GLY A 259 12.27 -15.98 4.00
N SER A 260 11.25 -15.17 4.13
CA SER A 260 10.35 -15.06 5.28
C SER A 260 9.08 -15.89 5.17
N ILE A 261 8.57 -16.18 3.97
CA ILE A 261 7.43 -17.09 3.77
C ILE A 261 8.05 -18.46 3.52
N PRO A 262 7.88 -19.47 4.40
CA PRO A 262 8.41 -20.81 4.13
C PRO A 262 7.96 -21.29 2.75
N ASP A 263 8.82 -22.04 2.07
CA ASP A 263 8.47 -22.69 0.79
C ASP A 263 7.16 -23.49 0.85
N ASP A 264 6.75 -23.90 2.07
CA ASP A 264 5.50 -24.62 2.33
C ASP A 264 4.25 -23.73 2.41
N THR A 265 4.40 -22.39 2.48
CA THR A 265 3.28 -21.42 2.41
C THR A 265 3.18 -20.75 1.06
N ASN A 266 3.92 -21.22 0.08
CA ASN A 266 3.66 -20.89 -1.30
C ASN A 266 2.14 -20.94 -1.51
N LEU A 267 1.54 -19.84 -1.92
CA LEU A 267 0.31 -19.94 -2.69
C LEU A 267 0.56 -21.11 -3.61
N PRO A 268 -0.19 -22.19 -3.54
CA PRO A 268 0.28 -23.48 -4.01
C PRO A 268 0.98 -23.30 -5.33
N ASP A 269 2.28 -23.66 -5.40
CA ASP A 269 2.88 -23.97 -6.68
C ASP A 269 2.07 -25.15 -7.20
N ILE A 270 0.95 -24.79 -7.83
CA ILE A 270 0.05 -25.76 -8.45
C ILE A 270 0.71 -26.35 -9.69
N GLY A 271 2.04 -26.10 -9.90
CA GLY A 271 2.77 -26.54 -11.06
C GLY A 271 2.20 -26.00 -12.38
N LEU A 272 1.36 -24.96 -12.29
CA LEU A 272 0.72 -24.35 -13.46
C LEU A 272 1.70 -23.36 -14.07
N GLY A 273 2.12 -23.60 -15.29
CA GLY A 273 2.91 -22.63 -16.05
C GLY A 273 2.11 -21.34 -16.32
N HIS A 274 2.84 -20.24 -16.55
CA HIS A 274 2.31 -18.90 -16.83
C HIS A 274 1.08 -18.91 -17.79
N GLY A 275 1.10 -19.71 -18.84
CA GLY A 275 -0.02 -19.79 -19.80
C GLY A 275 -1.32 -20.33 -19.19
N VAL A 276 -1.25 -21.27 -18.26
CA VAL A 276 -2.42 -21.84 -17.58
C VAL A 276 -2.99 -20.83 -16.59
N VAL A 277 -2.15 -20.16 -15.83
CA VAL A 277 -2.56 -19.08 -14.91
C VAL A 277 -3.24 -17.96 -15.70
N GLN A 278 -2.64 -17.51 -16.80
CA GLN A 278 -3.21 -16.47 -17.65
C GLN A 278 -4.58 -16.89 -18.23
N ALA A 279 -4.70 -18.11 -18.73
CA ALA A 279 -5.97 -18.63 -19.25
C ALA A 279 -7.04 -18.72 -18.14
N GLY A 280 -6.66 -19.06 -16.90
CA GLY A 280 -7.55 -19.07 -15.75
C GLY A 280 -8.06 -17.68 -15.39
N LEU A 281 -7.20 -16.68 -15.43
CA LEU A 281 -7.55 -15.27 -15.18
C LEU A 281 -8.44 -14.72 -16.33
N ASP A 282 -8.08 -14.98 -17.59
CA ASP A 282 -8.84 -14.53 -18.76
C ASP A 282 -10.27 -15.10 -18.77
N SER A 283 -10.40 -16.38 -18.46
CA SER A 283 -11.71 -17.07 -18.40
C SER A 283 -12.51 -16.72 -17.13
N GLY A 284 -11.87 -16.17 -16.08
CA GLY A 284 -12.49 -15.92 -14.78
C GLY A 284 -12.64 -17.16 -13.88
N VAL A 285 -12.00 -18.27 -14.25
CA VAL A 285 -11.89 -19.45 -13.37
C VAL A 285 -11.06 -19.13 -12.13
N PHE A 286 -10.01 -18.31 -12.30
CA PHE A 286 -9.26 -17.74 -11.19
C PHE A 286 -9.80 -16.34 -10.84
N PRO A 287 -9.84 -15.98 -9.54
CA PRO A 287 -10.23 -14.64 -9.13
C PRO A 287 -9.24 -13.61 -9.67
N ARG A 288 -9.73 -12.50 -10.23
CA ARG A 288 -8.92 -11.44 -10.81
C ARG A 288 -8.42 -10.42 -9.78
N ALA A 289 -9.14 -10.29 -8.66
CA ALA A 289 -8.64 -9.66 -7.46
C ALA A 289 -8.23 -10.73 -6.44
N LEU A 290 -7.11 -10.52 -5.77
CA LEU A 290 -6.63 -11.42 -4.71
C LEU A 290 -7.70 -11.49 -3.62
N SER A 291 -8.13 -12.68 -3.32
CA SER A 291 -9.15 -12.91 -2.31
C SER A 291 -8.81 -14.22 -1.60
N ALA A 292 -8.63 -14.13 -0.30
CA ALA A 292 -8.70 -15.30 0.58
C ALA A 292 -10.13 -15.31 1.15
N PRO A 293 -11.01 -16.22 0.74
CA PRO A 293 -12.37 -16.27 1.23
C PRO A 293 -12.35 -16.18 2.75
N VAL A 294 -13.22 -15.33 3.33
CA VAL A 294 -13.34 -15.12 4.78
C VAL A 294 -12.35 -14.13 5.40
N LEU A 295 -11.10 -14.02 4.93
CA LEU A 295 -10.09 -13.18 5.57
C LEU A 295 -9.75 -11.91 4.81
N LEU A 296 -9.59 -12.02 3.50
CA LEU A 296 -9.17 -10.93 2.63
C LEU A 296 -10.15 -10.82 1.46
N ASN A 297 -11.01 -9.85 1.52
CA ASN A 297 -11.96 -9.50 0.47
C ASN A 297 -12.39 -8.03 0.63
N PRO A 298 -12.98 -7.41 -0.37
CA PRO A 298 -13.36 -6.00 -0.30
C PRO A 298 -14.25 -5.64 0.91
N GLU A 299 -15.15 -6.53 1.32
CA GLU A 299 -16.03 -6.29 2.47
C GLU A 299 -15.25 -6.16 3.79
N THR A 300 -14.24 -7.03 3.98
CA THR A 300 -13.42 -7.03 5.21
C THR A 300 -12.37 -5.93 5.21
N MET A 301 -11.82 -5.57 4.05
CA MET A 301 -10.88 -4.45 3.94
C MET A 301 -11.58 -3.11 4.22
N THR A 302 -12.81 -2.92 3.75
CA THR A 302 -13.62 -1.73 4.07
C THR A 302 -13.91 -1.61 5.58
N LEU A 303 -13.97 -2.73 6.32
CA LEU A 303 -14.24 -2.72 7.75
C LEU A 303 -13.11 -2.04 8.56
N LEU A 304 -11.86 -2.14 8.10
CA LEU A 304 -10.72 -1.45 8.74
C LEU A 304 -10.91 0.07 8.69
N ALA A 305 -11.27 0.61 7.52
CA ALA A 305 -11.56 2.03 7.37
C ALA A 305 -12.76 2.47 8.22
N ILE A 306 -13.83 1.65 8.29
CA ILE A 306 -15.00 1.93 9.16
C ILE A 306 -14.62 1.95 10.64
N ALA A 307 -13.74 1.04 11.09
CA ALA A 307 -13.21 1.07 12.45
C ALA A 307 -12.38 2.34 12.70
N GLY A 308 -11.56 2.76 11.73
CA GLY A 308 -10.85 4.02 11.75
C GLY A 308 -11.77 5.23 11.91
N VAL A 309 -12.88 5.28 11.16
CA VAL A 309 -13.90 6.35 11.29
C VAL A 309 -14.45 6.41 12.72
N GLY A 310 -14.76 5.26 13.33
CA GLY A 310 -15.23 5.21 14.73
C GLY A 310 -14.21 5.73 15.71
N ALA A 311 -12.94 5.35 15.55
CA ALA A 311 -11.83 5.80 16.40
C ALA A 311 -11.54 7.30 16.23
N VAL A 312 -11.68 7.88 15.03
CA VAL A 312 -11.58 9.34 14.81
C VAL A 312 -12.78 10.07 15.44
N GLN A 313 -13.99 9.51 15.29
CA GLN A 313 -15.22 10.15 15.73
C GLN A 313 -15.36 10.22 17.25
N ASP A 314 -15.12 9.12 17.94
CA ASP A 314 -15.24 9.00 19.41
C ASP A 314 -14.27 7.92 19.94
N PRO A 315 -12.96 8.22 20.06
CA PRO A 315 -11.93 7.22 20.35
C PRO A 315 -12.16 6.47 21.67
N ASP A 316 -12.55 7.20 22.71
CA ASP A 316 -12.74 6.69 24.07
C ASP A 316 -14.19 6.21 24.32
N GLY A 317 -15.11 6.40 23.37
CA GLY A 317 -16.50 5.99 23.43
C GLY A 317 -16.65 4.47 23.31
N GLU A 318 -17.69 3.91 23.98
CA GLU A 318 -18.01 2.49 23.86
C GLU A 318 -18.49 2.19 22.43
N ALA A 319 -17.76 1.32 21.74
CA ALA A 319 -18.04 0.95 20.36
C ALA A 319 -19.27 0.03 20.27
N ASP A 320 -20.19 0.41 19.42
CA ASP A 320 -21.33 -0.45 19.06
C ASP A 320 -21.16 -1.14 17.69
N LEU A 321 -20.09 -0.81 16.95
CA LEU A 321 -19.80 -1.37 15.63
C LEU A 321 -19.94 -2.89 15.56
N PRO A 322 -19.37 -3.71 16.49
CA PRO A 322 -19.50 -5.16 16.43
C PRO A 322 -20.95 -5.68 16.50
N ALA A 323 -21.83 -4.94 17.17
CA ALA A 323 -23.25 -5.26 17.27
C ALA A 323 -24.07 -4.61 16.15
N TYR A 324 -23.62 -3.49 15.60
CA TYR A 324 -24.30 -2.76 14.53
C TYR A 324 -24.10 -3.37 13.15
N LEU A 325 -23.01 -4.08 12.92
CA LEU A 325 -22.75 -4.78 11.65
C LEU A 325 -23.87 -5.77 11.32
N PRO A 326 -24.35 -5.80 10.06
CA PRO A 326 -25.35 -6.78 9.65
C PRO A 326 -24.77 -8.20 9.66
N ALA A 327 -25.63 -9.19 9.76
CA ALA A 327 -25.24 -10.59 9.60
C ALA A 327 -24.66 -10.77 8.17
N ASN A 328 -23.37 -11.05 8.10
CA ASN A 328 -22.61 -11.26 6.87
C ASN A 328 -21.58 -12.37 7.12
N VAL A 329 -21.60 -13.40 6.28
CA VAL A 329 -20.74 -14.59 6.46
C VAL A 329 -19.26 -14.23 6.46
N ASN A 330 -18.82 -13.32 5.58
CA ASN A 330 -17.42 -12.90 5.49
C ASN A 330 -16.99 -12.13 6.74
N ILE A 331 -17.79 -11.12 7.13
CA ILE A 331 -17.53 -10.31 8.34
C ILE A 331 -17.52 -11.19 9.60
N GLU A 332 -18.52 -12.10 9.73
CA GLU A 332 -18.59 -13.00 10.89
C GLU A 332 -17.36 -13.91 10.98
N ALA A 333 -16.96 -14.48 9.85
CA ALA A 333 -15.81 -15.37 9.83
C ALA A 333 -14.48 -14.63 10.05
N THR A 334 -14.34 -13.40 9.54
CA THR A 334 -13.20 -12.53 9.84
C THR A 334 -13.16 -12.17 11.32
N ASN A 335 -14.27 -11.73 11.90
CA ASN A 335 -14.35 -11.44 13.33
C ASN A 335 -13.99 -12.66 14.19
N ARG A 336 -14.46 -13.87 13.82
CA ARG A 336 -14.06 -15.10 14.51
C ARG A 336 -12.55 -15.36 14.40
N PHE A 337 -11.97 -15.19 13.22
CA PHE A 337 -10.53 -15.37 13.03
C PHE A 337 -9.71 -14.37 13.86
N LEU A 338 -10.11 -13.10 13.84
CA LEU A 338 -9.38 -12.03 14.52
C LEU A 338 -9.62 -12.02 16.04
N PHE A 339 -10.80 -12.47 16.52
CA PHE A 339 -11.23 -12.31 17.91
C PHE A 339 -11.39 -13.63 18.68
N SER A 340 -10.82 -14.74 18.20
CA SER A 340 -10.84 -16.00 18.94
C SER A 340 -9.63 -16.17 19.85
N LYS A 341 -9.90 -16.47 21.13
CA LYS A 341 -8.86 -16.77 22.12
C LYS A 341 -8.11 -18.07 21.81
N ASP A 342 -8.86 -19.08 21.32
CA ASP A 342 -8.36 -20.42 21.01
C ASP A 342 -9.19 -21.09 19.92
N ALA A 343 -8.79 -22.30 19.51
CA ALA A 343 -9.50 -23.07 18.48
C ALA A 343 -10.95 -23.41 18.88
N ALA A 344 -11.24 -23.60 20.16
CA ALA A 344 -12.60 -23.90 20.62
C ALA A 344 -13.51 -22.68 20.45
N THR A 345 -13.03 -21.49 20.81
CA THR A 345 -13.71 -20.21 20.58
C THR A 345 -13.94 -19.98 19.09
N PHE A 346 -12.96 -20.24 18.24
CA PHE A 346 -13.09 -20.11 16.79
C PHE A 346 -14.18 -21.02 16.23
N LEU A 347 -14.22 -22.29 16.64
CA LEU A 347 -15.22 -23.27 16.17
C LEU A 347 -16.63 -22.95 16.67
N THR A 348 -16.76 -22.54 17.93
CA THR A 348 -18.08 -22.27 18.55
C THR A 348 -18.60 -20.86 18.22
N GLY A 349 -17.68 -19.89 17.94
CA GLY A 349 -18.01 -18.48 17.79
C GLY A 349 -18.46 -17.82 19.10
N SER A 350 -18.11 -18.38 20.26
CA SER A 350 -18.49 -17.84 21.56
C SER A 350 -17.35 -17.97 22.57
N PRO A 351 -17.03 -16.86 23.30
CA PRO A 351 -17.62 -15.53 23.15
C PRO A 351 -17.25 -14.89 21.80
N ALA A 352 -18.16 -14.08 21.24
CA ALA A 352 -17.92 -13.27 20.06
C ALA A 352 -17.42 -11.87 20.43
N VAL A 353 -16.86 -11.14 19.47
CA VAL A 353 -16.38 -9.74 19.72
C VAL A 353 -17.46 -8.86 20.33
N LYS A 354 -18.71 -8.97 19.91
CA LYS A 354 -19.87 -8.23 20.42
C LYS A 354 -20.25 -8.54 21.88
N ASP A 355 -19.69 -9.60 22.45
CA ASP A 355 -19.91 -9.96 23.86
C ASP A 355 -18.94 -9.20 24.80
N PHE A 356 -17.98 -8.47 24.24
CA PHE A 356 -17.06 -7.61 24.96
C PHE A 356 -17.45 -6.13 24.78
N ARG A 357 -17.27 -5.36 25.84
CA ARG A 357 -17.41 -3.91 25.79
C ARG A 357 -16.04 -3.32 25.48
N LEU A 358 -15.93 -2.65 24.35
CA LEU A 358 -14.67 -2.10 23.83
C LEU A 358 -14.87 -0.62 23.49
N THR A 359 -13.85 0.22 23.69
CA THR A 359 -13.83 1.56 23.07
C THR A 359 -13.56 1.45 21.56
N ASN A 360 -13.81 2.52 20.80
CA ASN A 360 -13.50 2.52 19.37
C ASN A 360 -12.00 2.35 19.10
N ASP A 361 -11.12 2.97 19.92
CA ASP A 361 -9.66 2.72 19.85
C ASP A 361 -9.34 1.24 20.13
N ALA A 362 -10.01 0.60 21.10
CA ALA A 362 -9.79 -0.82 21.39
C ALA A 362 -10.28 -1.75 20.27
N VAL A 363 -11.33 -1.38 19.54
CA VAL A 363 -11.76 -2.10 18.33
C VAL A 363 -10.72 -1.97 17.23
N LEU A 364 -10.22 -0.76 16.96
CA LEU A 364 -9.20 -0.54 15.94
C LEU A 364 -7.88 -1.23 16.30
N GLY A 365 -7.42 -1.10 17.55
CA GLY A 365 -6.21 -1.78 18.02
C GLY A 365 -6.31 -3.30 17.86
N ALA A 366 -7.45 -3.90 18.20
CA ALA A 366 -7.66 -5.33 17.99
C ALA A 366 -7.55 -5.79 16.53
N LEU A 367 -7.73 -4.89 15.57
CA LEU A 367 -7.67 -5.17 14.13
C LEU A 367 -6.29 -4.92 13.52
N MET A 368 -5.43 -4.11 14.16
CA MET A 368 -4.17 -3.65 13.55
C MET A 368 -2.94 -3.91 14.42
N ASP A 369 -3.13 -4.06 15.75
CA ASP A 369 -2.03 -4.17 16.69
C ASP A 369 -1.32 -5.52 16.64
N ASP A 370 -0.01 -5.50 16.78
CA ASP A 370 0.86 -6.68 16.71
C ASP A 370 0.64 -7.66 17.86
N ASN A 371 0.17 -7.20 19.03
CA ASN A 371 -0.24 -8.08 20.14
C ASN A 371 -1.69 -8.63 19.97
N SER A 372 -2.40 -8.26 18.93
CA SER A 372 -3.80 -8.64 18.72
C SER A 372 -4.04 -9.36 17.40
N VAL A 373 -3.61 -8.79 16.26
CA VAL A 373 -3.84 -9.36 14.94
C VAL A 373 -2.85 -10.50 14.65
N PRO A 374 -3.32 -11.66 14.16
CA PRO A 374 -2.44 -12.80 13.95
C PRO A 374 -1.79 -12.86 12.54
N LEU A 375 -1.73 -11.75 11.80
CA LEU A 375 -1.20 -11.68 10.44
C LEU A 375 -0.10 -10.64 10.38
N ALA A 376 1.15 -11.07 10.23
CA ALA A 376 2.34 -10.21 10.31
C ALA A 376 2.31 -9.00 9.36
N PHE A 377 1.80 -9.18 8.14
CA PHE A 377 1.75 -8.11 7.15
C PHE A 377 0.71 -7.00 7.44
N LEU A 378 -0.17 -7.20 8.43
CA LEU A 378 -1.14 -6.21 8.92
C LEU A 378 -0.74 -5.61 10.26
N GLN A 379 0.43 -5.93 10.81
CA GLN A 379 0.80 -5.52 12.15
C GLN A 379 1.46 -4.16 12.19
N SER A 380 0.91 -3.31 13.07
CA SER A 380 1.54 -2.11 13.61
C SER A 380 1.58 -2.20 15.13
N SER A 381 2.58 -1.62 15.76
CA SER A 381 2.73 -1.58 17.21
C SER A 381 2.05 -0.34 17.75
N VAL A 382 0.75 -0.44 18.10
CA VAL A 382 -0.08 0.72 18.46
C VAL A 382 -0.43 0.79 19.95
N GLY A 383 0.07 -0.14 20.76
CA GLY A 383 -0.21 -0.22 22.19
C GLY A 383 -0.82 -1.54 22.62
N LEU A 384 -1.70 -1.52 23.62
CA LEU A 384 -2.27 -2.74 24.19
C LEU A 384 -3.67 -2.50 24.75
N PHE A 385 -4.49 -3.54 24.84
CA PHE A 385 -5.72 -3.53 25.64
C PHE A 385 -5.49 -3.10 27.08
N ASP A 386 -6.41 -2.29 27.62
CA ASP A 386 -6.42 -1.83 29.01
C ASP A 386 -7.86 -1.84 29.58
N GLY A 387 -8.03 -1.43 30.84
CA GLY A 387 -9.33 -1.27 31.48
C GLY A 387 -9.95 -2.56 32.02
N GLY A 388 -9.34 -3.73 31.77
CA GLY A 388 -9.82 -5.02 32.23
C GLY A 388 -8.80 -6.14 32.11
N PRO A 389 -9.09 -7.34 32.63
CA PRO A 389 -8.20 -8.48 32.51
C PRO A 389 -8.09 -8.96 31.07
N ILE A 390 -6.86 -9.20 30.63
CA ILE A 390 -6.52 -9.77 29.33
C ILE A 390 -5.86 -11.14 29.51
N ALA A 391 -5.92 -11.98 28.50
CA ALA A 391 -5.34 -13.32 28.50
C ALA A 391 -4.63 -13.61 27.18
N ASP A 392 -3.83 -14.69 27.18
CA ASP A 392 -3.20 -15.20 25.97
C ASP A 392 -4.21 -15.49 24.89
N LYS A 393 -3.93 -14.98 23.68
CA LYS A 393 -4.60 -15.37 22.45
C LYS A 393 -3.79 -16.47 21.77
N ASN A 394 -4.30 -17.71 21.86
CA ASN A 394 -3.65 -18.92 21.39
C ASN A 394 -4.22 -19.43 20.05
N PHE A 395 -4.76 -18.52 19.24
CA PHE A 395 -5.31 -18.83 17.91
C PHE A 395 -4.89 -17.75 16.90
N PRO A 396 -4.49 -18.15 15.66
CA PRO A 396 -4.32 -19.52 15.15
C PRO A 396 -3.06 -20.22 15.69
N VAL A 397 -2.13 -19.51 16.33
CA VAL A 397 -0.87 -20.04 16.88
C VAL A 397 -0.75 -19.66 18.36
N ALA A 398 -0.39 -20.61 19.20
CA ALA A 398 -0.22 -20.39 20.63
C ALA A 398 1.00 -19.50 20.94
N ASN A 399 0.87 -18.68 21.99
CA ASN A 399 1.99 -17.93 22.58
C ASN A 399 3.10 -18.89 23.02
N GLY A 400 4.38 -18.52 22.80
CA GLY A 400 5.52 -19.39 23.12
C GLY A 400 5.67 -20.62 22.21
N GLY A 401 4.76 -20.86 21.27
CA GLY A 401 4.84 -21.95 20.29
C GLY A 401 5.85 -21.67 19.17
N SER A 402 6.16 -22.69 18.37
CA SER A 402 6.91 -22.50 17.12
C SER A 402 6.06 -21.68 16.15
N ARG A 403 6.42 -20.42 15.97
CA ARG A 403 5.75 -19.48 15.06
C ARG A 403 6.55 -19.39 13.76
N GLN A 404 5.82 -19.09 12.69
CA GLN A 404 6.40 -18.60 11.45
C GLN A 404 6.36 -17.06 11.51
N PRO A 405 7.46 -16.38 11.88
CA PRO A 405 7.43 -14.93 12.16
C PRO A 405 6.87 -14.11 11.01
N ALA A 406 7.24 -14.46 9.78
CA ALA A 406 6.76 -13.77 8.59
C ALA A 406 5.25 -13.90 8.32
N LEU A 407 4.59 -14.92 8.90
CA LEU A 407 3.16 -15.13 8.72
C LEU A 407 2.36 -14.62 9.93
N PHE A 408 2.85 -14.86 11.16
CA PHE A 408 2.12 -14.60 12.39
C PHE A 408 2.77 -13.54 13.31
N GLY A 409 3.91 -12.98 12.91
CA GLY A 409 4.69 -12.07 13.73
C GLY A 409 5.42 -12.76 14.89
N VAL A 410 6.21 -12.00 15.62
CA VAL A 410 7.04 -12.50 16.73
C VAL A 410 6.38 -12.29 18.10
N GLU A 411 5.50 -11.29 18.23
CA GLU A 411 4.96 -10.84 19.49
C GLU A 411 3.90 -11.79 20.08
N TYR A 412 3.81 -11.82 21.40
CA TYR A 412 2.77 -12.53 22.13
C TYR A 412 1.43 -11.84 21.91
N LYS A 413 0.37 -12.64 21.69
CA LYS A 413 -0.97 -12.12 21.40
C LYS A 413 -1.83 -12.11 22.67
N ALA A 414 -2.58 -11.04 22.84
CA ALA A 414 -3.49 -10.79 23.94
C ALA A 414 -4.94 -10.62 23.45
N ILE A 415 -5.89 -10.90 24.31
CA ILE A 415 -7.32 -10.71 24.05
C ILE A 415 -8.06 -10.39 25.37
N PRO A 416 -9.14 -9.61 25.34
CA PRO A 416 -10.04 -9.46 26.47
C PRO A 416 -10.52 -10.81 27.04
N ASP A 417 -10.52 -10.96 28.39
CA ASP A 417 -10.83 -12.26 29.03
C ASP A 417 -12.20 -12.30 29.71
N GLN A 418 -12.91 -11.19 29.86
CA GLN A 418 -14.22 -11.13 30.52
C GLN A 418 -15.32 -10.65 29.57
N PRO A 419 -16.06 -11.56 28.88
CA PRO A 419 -17.27 -11.19 28.16
C PRO A 419 -18.31 -10.61 29.12
N HIS A 420 -19.04 -9.59 28.67
CA HIS A 420 -20.01 -8.82 29.46
C HIS A 420 -19.43 -8.17 30.74
N GLY A 421 -18.11 -8.00 30.78
CA GLY A 421 -17.33 -7.46 31.88
C GLY A 421 -17.10 -5.95 31.81
N PRO A 422 -15.91 -5.46 32.19
CA PRO A 422 -15.57 -4.04 32.14
C PRO A 422 -15.54 -3.50 30.70
N LEU A 423 -15.54 -2.17 30.58
CA LEU A 423 -15.22 -1.52 29.32
C LEU A 423 -13.70 -1.60 29.11
N TYR A 424 -13.27 -2.34 28.09
CA TYR A 424 -11.88 -2.38 27.68
C TYR A 424 -11.56 -1.13 26.87
N THR A 425 -10.48 -0.48 27.24
CA THR A 425 -9.91 0.70 26.60
C THR A 425 -8.63 0.34 25.86
N TRP A 426 -7.99 1.31 25.26
CA TRP A 426 -6.71 1.14 24.58
C TRP A 426 -5.64 1.98 25.23
N ARG A 427 -4.52 1.38 25.59
CA ARG A 427 -3.32 2.08 26.03
C ARG A 427 -2.47 2.36 24.79
N ASN A 428 -2.47 3.61 24.35
CA ASN A 428 -1.73 4.04 23.16
C ASN A 428 -0.21 3.85 23.36
N HIS A 429 0.54 3.80 22.27
CA HIS A 429 1.98 3.56 22.22
C HIS A 429 2.77 4.40 23.24
N ASP A 430 2.48 5.69 23.37
CA ASP A 430 3.17 6.67 24.21
C ASP A 430 2.90 6.49 25.71
N ARG A 431 1.94 5.64 26.08
CA ARG A 431 1.55 5.35 27.47
C ARG A 431 1.95 3.97 27.96
N VAL A 432 2.46 3.12 27.07
CA VAL A 432 3.02 1.83 27.45
C VAL A 432 4.31 2.05 28.25
N GLY A 433 4.40 1.42 29.44
CA GLY A 433 5.51 1.62 30.37
C GLY A 433 5.37 2.83 31.31
N ASP A 434 4.27 3.57 31.28
CA ASP A 434 3.95 4.62 32.25
C ASP A 434 3.79 4.06 33.68
N PRO A 435 3.90 4.89 34.73
CA PRO A 435 3.74 4.44 36.12
C PRO A 435 2.39 3.78 36.44
N ASP A 436 1.34 4.08 35.66
CA ASP A 436 0.00 3.48 35.78
C ASP A 436 -0.23 2.30 34.82
N ASP A 437 0.78 1.91 34.05
CA ASP A 437 0.71 0.73 33.19
C ASP A 437 0.64 -0.53 34.06
N PRO A 438 -0.40 -1.37 33.91
CA PRO A 438 -0.52 -2.62 34.65
C PRO A 438 0.56 -3.65 34.31
N GLY A 439 1.31 -3.47 33.20
CA GLY A 439 2.38 -4.37 32.77
C GLY A 439 1.87 -5.78 32.54
N TYR A 440 0.82 -5.91 31.74
CA TYR A 440 0.18 -7.19 31.46
C TYR A 440 1.16 -8.24 30.92
N ARG A 441 0.98 -9.48 31.38
CA ARG A 441 1.84 -10.61 31.04
C ARG A 441 1.05 -11.82 30.62
N SER A 442 1.64 -12.58 29.72
CA SER A 442 1.22 -13.92 29.35
C SER A 442 1.25 -14.86 30.57
N ALA A 443 0.58 -16.00 30.48
CA ALA A 443 0.54 -17.03 31.49
C ALA A 443 1.95 -17.59 31.85
N ASP A 444 2.92 -17.51 30.97
CA ASP A 444 4.31 -17.90 31.21
C ASP A 444 5.17 -16.80 31.86
N GLY A 445 4.59 -15.61 32.08
CA GLY A 445 5.26 -14.45 32.68
C GLY A 445 5.93 -13.52 31.69
N THR A 446 5.92 -13.82 30.38
CA THR A 446 6.44 -12.93 29.34
C THR A 446 5.55 -11.68 29.23
N PRO A 447 6.09 -10.44 29.23
CA PRO A 447 5.31 -9.25 28.91
C PRO A 447 4.70 -9.37 27.52
N PHE A 448 3.48 -8.86 27.32
CA PHE A 448 2.91 -8.79 25.97
C PHE A 448 3.66 -7.75 25.12
N THR A 449 3.97 -6.60 25.73
CA THR A 449 4.74 -5.53 25.09
C THR A 449 5.56 -4.73 26.10
N ASP A 450 6.33 -3.76 25.64
CA ASP A 450 7.04 -2.75 26.40
C ASP A 450 7.19 -1.44 25.60
N ALA A 451 7.58 -0.35 26.29
CA ALA A 451 7.68 0.98 25.68
C ALA A 451 8.65 1.06 24.47
N GLY A 452 9.61 0.15 24.35
CA GLY A 452 10.56 0.12 23.24
C GLY A 452 10.01 -0.50 21.96
N LYS A 453 8.86 -1.17 22.08
CA LYS A 453 8.21 -1.89 20.97
C LYS A 453 7.00 -1.15 20.41
N GLU A 454 6.42 -0.23 21.17
CA GLU A 454 5.24 0.52 20.76
C GLU A 454 5.67 1.84 20.10
N VAL A 455 5.40 1.99 18.81
CA VAL A 455 5.97 3.05 17.98
C VAL A 455 4.95 3.81 17.14
N THR A 456 3.74 3.29 16.97
CA THR A 456 2.67 3.90 16.17
C THR A 456 1.58 4.49 17.07
N ASP A 457 1.18 5.74 16.81
CA ASP A 457 0.04 6.37 17.47
C ASP A 457 -1.27 5.86 16.86
N ILE A 458 -2.14 5.24 17.68
CA ILE A 458 -3.40 4.66 17.21
C ILE A 458 -4.34 5.70 16.60
N ARG A 459 -4.29 6.96 17.05
CA ARG A 459 -5.14 8.04 16.54
C ARG A 459 -4.66 8.56 15.20
N GLU A 460 -3.33 8.60 14.98
CA GLU A 460 -2.77 8.88 13.66
C GLU A 460 -3.06 7.74 12.67
N LEU A 461 -2.98 6.49 13.12
CA LEU A 461 -3.40 5.35 12.32
C LEU A 461 -4.90 5.41 11.97
N ALA A 462 -5.77 5.72 12.94
CA ALA A 462 -7.20 5.91 12.72
C ALA A 462 -7.47 6.97 11.65
N ARG A 463 -6.78 8.11 11.75
CA ARG A 463 -6.87 9.21 10.79
C ARG A 463 -6.44 8.76 9.38
N SER A 464 -5.32 8.07 9.26
CA SER A 464 -4.84 7.54 7.96
C SER A 464 -5.82 6.55 7.32
N LEU A 465 -6.58 5.80 8.12
CA LEU A 465 -7.64 4.90 7.65
C LEU A 465 -8.94 5.62 7.26
N ALA A 466 -9.27 6.73 7.92
CA ALA A 466 -10.58 7.38 7.82
C ALA A 466 -10.60 8.64 6.96
N GLU A 467 -9.53 9.43 6.94
CA GLU A 467 -9.52 10.75 6.31
C GLU A 467 -8.90 10.75 4.90
N GLN A 468 -8.16 9.71 4.52
CA GLN A 468 -7.48 9.69 3.24
C GLN A 468 -8.48 9.49 2.08
N PRO A 469 -8.39 10.31 1.01
CA PRO A 469 -9.26 10.18 -0.16
C PRO A 469 -8.87 9.03 -1.10
N LEU A 470 -7.71 8.41 -0.85
CA LEU A 470 -7.26 7.14 -1.40
C LEU A 470 -6.99 6.23 -0.21
N ASP A 471 -7.62 5.06 -0.20
CA ASP A 471 -7.69 4.21 0.97
C ASP A 471 -6.30 3.78 1.50
N PHE A 472 -6.22 3.50 2.80
CA PHE A 472 -5.06 2.88 3.42
C PHE A 472 -4.85 1.45 2.91
N THR A 473 -5.94 0.72 2.70
CA THR A 473 -5.95 -0.66 2.24
C THR A 473 -6.48 -0.75 0.82
N GLU A 474 -5.89 -1.61 0.00
CA GLU A 474 -6.36 -1.90 -1.35
C GLU A 474 -7.40 -3.03 -1.34
N GLN A 475 -8.60 -2.74 -1.82
CA GLN A 475 -9.72 -3.70 -1.83
C GLN A 475 -9.65 -4.69 -3.01
N TYR A 476 -9.05 -4.28 -4.12
CA TYR A 476 -9.04 -5.04 -5.38
C TYR A 476 -7.62 -5.30 -5.89
N PHE A 477 -6.76 -5.87 -5.04
CA PHE A 477 -5.38 -6.17 -5.40
C PHE A 477 -5.31 -7.15 -6.58
N PRO A 478 -4.60 -6.85 -7.69
CA PRO A 478 -4.60 -7.70 -8.88
C PRO A 478 -3.92 -9.05 -8.65
N THR A 479 -4.65 -10.16 -8.78
CA THR A 479 -4.07 -11.52 -8.72
C THR A 479 -2.98 -11.71 -9.77
N LYS A 480 -3.13 -11.10 -10.95
CA LYS A 480 -2.12 -11.14 -12.02
C LYS A 480 -0.77 -10.61 -11.55
N LEU A 481 -0.75 -9.55 -10.72
CA LEU A 481 0.50 -8.97 -10.21
C LEU A 481 1.27 -9.98 -9.34
N VAL A 482 0.59 -10.64 -8.38
CA VAL A 482 1.23 -11.68 -7.55
C VAL A 482 1.71 -12.84 -8.38
N THR A 483 0.86 -13.36 -9.28
CA THR A 483 1.22 -14.53 -10.09
C THR A 483 2.35 -14.26 -11.08
N ASP A 484 2.50 -13.04 -11.58
CA ASP A 484 3.67 -12.66 -12.37
C ASP A 484 4.95 -12.75 -11.53
N LEU A 485 4.91 -12.23 -10.31
CA LEU A 485 6.07 -12.21 -9.42
C LEU A 485 6.46 -13.63 -8.93
N GLU A 486 5.48 -14.49 -8.65
CA GLU A 486 5.73 -15.92 -8.36
C GLU A 486 6.31 -16.66 -9.56
N LEU A 487 5.88 -16.30 -10.77
CA LEU A 487 6.37 -16.86 -12.02
C LEU A 487 7.51 -16.03 -12.65
N ALA A 488 8.30 -15.34 -11.83
CA ALA A 488 9.43 -14.48 -12.25
C ALA A 488 10.45 -15.19 -13.16
N THR A 489 10.56 -16.51 -13.02
CA THR A 489 11.45 -17.34 -13.87
C THR A 489 10.87 -17.65 -15.25
N SER A 490 9.58 -17.34 -15.52
CA SER A 490 8.95 -17.55 -16.83
C SER A 490 9.55 -16.62 -17.89
N PRO A 491 9.62 -17.04 -19.18
CA PRO A 491 10.13 -16.17 -20.24
C PRO A 491 9.36 -14.85 -20.37
N GLN A 492 8.06 -14.85 -20.03
CA GLN A 492 7.18 -13.70 -20.12
C GLN A 492 7.54 -12.61 -19.11
N VAL A 493 7.92 -12.99 -17.90
CA VAL A 493 8.31 -12.05 -16.85
C VAL A 493 9.79 -11.69 -16.96
N LYS A 494 10.65 -12.66 -17.26
CA LYS A 494 12.10 -12.42 -17.44
C LYS A 494 12.42 -11.36 -18.48
N ARG A 495 11.64 -11.27 -19.57
CA ARG A 495 11.84 -10.23 -20.60
C ARG A 495 11.64 -8.80 -20.08
N LEU A 496 10.93 -8.62 -18.95
CA LEU A 496 10.73 -7.30 -18.34
C LEU A 496 11.99 -6.77 -17.67
N VAL A 497 12.96 -7.65 -17.38
CA VAL A 497 14.26 -7.30 -16.82
C VAL A 497 15.24 -7.12 -17.99
N ALA A 498 15.07 -6.05 -18.77
CA ALA A 498 15.91 -5.72 -19.91
C ALA A 498 17.28 -5.15 -19.46
N HIS A 499 17.27 -4.38 -18.37
CA HIS A 499 18.42 -3.67 -17.81
C HIS A 499 18.70 -4.12 -16.37
N PRO A 500 19.21 -5.36 -16.12
CA PRO A 500 19.47 -5.84 -14.76
C PRO A 500 20.49 -4.98 -14.00
N GLU A 501 21.40 -4.28 -14.70
CA GLU A 501 22.34 -3.31 -14.12
C GLU A 501 21.63 -2.11 -13.47
N GLY A 502 20.36 -1.86 -13.83
CA GLY A 502 19.54 -0.81 -13.26
C GLY A 502 19.33 -0.91 -11.76
N LEU A 503 19.38 -2.13 -11.21
CA LEU A 503 19.25 -2.38 -9.77
C LEU A 503 20.37 -1.74 -8.94
N GLU A 504 21.57 -1.65 -9.51
CA GLU A 504 22.77 -1.11 -8.87
C GLU A 504 23.17 0.27 -9.43
N ALA A 505 22.43 0.80 -10.40
CA ALA A 505 22.78 2.02 -11.12
C ALA A 505 22.70 3.28 -10.25
N ASN A 506 21.92 3.26 -9.19
CA ASN A 506 21.63 4.39 -8.32
C ASN A 506 21.84 4.04 -6.83
N PRO A 507 22.17 5.03 -5.97
CA PRO A 507 22.26 4.80 -4.55
C PRO A 507 20.93 4.32 -3.97
N THR A 508 20.97 3.41 -2.99
CA THR A 508 19.79 2.83 -2.36
C THR A 508 19.82 3.01 -0.85
N LEU A 509 18.73 3.51 -0.28
CA LEU A 509 18.44 3.47 1.14
C LEU A 509 17.52 2.28 1.43
N THR A 510 17.93 1.38 2.30
CA THR A 510 17.07 0.32 2.83
C THR A 510 16.82 0.56 4.31
N VAL A 511 15.56 0.56 4.73
CA VAL A 511 15.13 0.60 6.12
C VAL A 511 14.32 -0.67 6.38
N LEU A 512 14.76 -1.47 7.35
CA LEU A 512 14.07 -2.71 7.74
C LEU A 512 13.44 -2.53 9.11
N ALA A 513 12.25 -3.06 9.29
CA ALA A 513 11.62 -3.24 10.58
C ALA A 513 12.36 -4.32 11.36
N GLY A 514 12.69 -4.06 12.62
CA GLY A 514 13.46 -5.00 13.46
C GLY A 514 12.71 -6.31 13.72
N ASP A 515 11.39 -6.22 13.87
CA ASP A 515 10.47 -7.34 14.09
C ASP A 515 9.53 -7.58 12.90
N GLY A 516 9.85 -6.99 11.71
CA GLY A 516 9.09 -7.10 10.47
C GLY A 516 9.33 -8.39 9.69
N LEU A 517 8.97 -8.39 8.40
CA LEU A 517 9.03 -9.59 7.54
C LEU A 517 10.46 -10.12 7.33
N LEU A 518 11.47 -9.25 7.36
CA LEU A 518 12.87 -9.59 7.20
C LEU A 518 13.64 -9.69 8.53
N ALA A 519 12.94 -9.74 9.66
CA ALA A 519 13.53 -9.81 11.00
C ALA A 519 14.56 -10.96 11.10
N GLY A 520 15.79 -10.64 11.51
CA GLY A 520 16.89 -11.59 11.64
C GLY A 520 17.44 -12.17 10.33
N ARG A 521 17.03 -11.66 9.15
CA ARG A 521 17.40 -12.19 7.83
C ARG A 521 17.91 -11.10 6.89
N ILE A 522 18.90 -10.33 7.31
CA ILE A 522 19.49 -9.31 6.45
C ILE A 522 20.24 -9.99 5.30
N PRO A 523 19.88 -9.74 4.02
CA PRO A 523 20.59 -10.30 2.88
C PRO A 523 22.08 -9.96 2.91
N ALA A 524 22.91 -10.90 2.48
CA ALA A 524 24.38 -10.71 2.47
C ALA A 524 24.75 -9.49 1.58
N GLY A 525 25.59 -8.61 2.13
CA GLY A 525 26.04 -7.39 1.43
C GLY A 525 25.08 -6.20 1.55
N LEU A 526 23.89 -6.37 2.12
CA LEU A 526 22.99 -5.27 2.44
C LEU A 526 23.39 -4.61 3.77
N HIS A 527 23.40 -3.28 3.80
CA HIS A 527 23.68 -2.49 5.00
C HIS A 527 22.47 -1.59 5.32
N PRO A 528 21.37 -2.16 5.82
CA PRO A 528 20.16 -1.41 6.08
C PRO A 528 20.27 -0.56 7.36
N VAL A 529 19.43 0.45 7.45
CA VAL A 529 19.00 0.99 8.74
C VAL A 529 17.99 0.00 9.32
N VAL A 530 18.22 -0.48 10.53
CA VAL A 530 17.24 -1.31 11.24
C VAL A 530 16.47 -0.43 12.21
N ALA A 531 15.16 -0.42 12.11
CA ALA A 531 14.25 0.25 13.03
C ALA A 531 13.84 -0.78 14.10
N ASP A 532 14.56 -0.75 15.24
CA ASP A 532 14.36 -1.70 16.33
C ASP A 532 12.96 -1.55 16.94
N GLY A 533 12.26 -2.65 17.22
CA GLY A 533 10.91 -2.70 17.77
C GLY A 533 9.78 -2.48 16.74
N TYR A 534 10.11 -2.18 15.49
CA TYR A 534 9.14 -1.94 14.42
C TYR A 534 8.60 -3.24 13.84
N GLN A 535 7.29 -3.31 13.68
CA GLN A 535 6.60 -4.31 12.87
C GLN A 535 6.55 -3.88 11.40
N HIS A 536 5.94 -4.74 10.56
CA HIS A 536 5.92 -4.53 9.11
C HIS A 536 5.33 -3.18 8.68
N LEU A 537 4.19 -2.77 9.24
CA LEU A 537 3.54 -1.50 8.88
C LEU A 537 4.14 -0.29 9.62
N ASP A 538 4.86 -0.47 10.72
CA ASP A 538 5.40 0.65 11.50
C ASP A 538 6.37 1.53 10.71
N VAL A 539 7.04 0.97 9.68
CA VAL A 539 7.88 1.77 8.79
C VAL A 539 7.08 2.83 7.99
N LEU A 540 5.74 2.70 7.97
CA LEU A 540 4.81 3.65 7.34
C LEU A 540 4.07 4.50 8.37
N THR A 541 3.76 3.93 9.55
CA THR A 541 2.75 4.46 10.48
C THR A 541 3.32 5.01 11.78
N ALA A 542 4.61 4.78 12.05
CA ALA A 542 5.24 5.19 13.29
C ALA A 542 5.07 6.70 13.58
N ALA A 543 4.84 7.01 14.86
CA ALA A 543 4.73 8.37 15.35
C ALA A 543 6.04 9.16 15.14
N PRO A 544 5.98 10.49 14.92
CA PRO A 544 7.15 11.31 14.60
C PRO A 544 8.23 11.33 15.71
N ALA A 545 7.88 10.96 16.92
CA ALA A 545 8.82 10.79 18.04
C ALA A 545 8.51 9.50 18.79
N GLN A 546 9.55 8.74 19.12
CA GLN A 546 9.43 7.51 19.90
C GLN A 546 9.28 7.80 21.41
N ASN A 547 8.84 6.80 22.20
CA ASN A 547 8.58 6.95 23.63
C ASN A 547 9.77 7.49 24.45
N ASP A 548 11.01 7.28 24.01
CA ASP A 548 12.22 7.82 24.61
C ASP A 548 12.60 9.22 24.07
N GLY A 549 11.75 9.84 23.27
CA GLY A 549 11.96 11.14 22.64
C GLY A 549 12.91 11.14 21.44
N ARG A 550 13.37 9.96 20.98
CA ARG A 550 14.16 9.88 19.74
C ARG A 550 13.28 10.20 18.53
N PRO A 551 13.85 10.87 17.52
CA PRO A 551 13.16 11.00 16.24
C PRO A 551 12.88 9.62 15.63
N GLU A 552 11.75 9.49 14.97
CA GLU A 552 11.37 8.32 14.20
C GLU A 552 12.45 8.02 13.13
N PRO A 553 13.00 6.79 13.04
CA PRO A 553 14.18 6.52 12.19
C PRO A 553 13.88 6.52 10.69
N VAL A 554 12.68 6.12 10.23
CA VAL A 554 12.36 5.94 8.81
C VAL A 554 12.33 7.29 8.11
N SER A 555 11.47 8.21 8.55
CA SER A 555 11.35 9.56 7.99
C SER A 555 12.63 10.37 8.13
N THR A 556 13.36 10.17 9.26
CA THR A 556 14.68 10.80 9.49
C THR A 556 15.70 10.37 8.43
N ASN A 557 15.75 9.08 8.11
CA ASN A 557 16.69 8.58 7.10
C ASN A 557 16.24 8.87 5.67
N LEU A 558 14.94 8.88 5.38
CA LEU A 558 14.40 9.30 4.08
C LEU A 558 14.70 10.78 3.81
N ALA A 559 14.47 11.67 4.77
CA ALA A 559 14.80 13.10 4.65
C ALA A 559 16.30 13.31 4.45
N ARG A 560 17.15 12.57 5.18
CA ARG A 560 18.62 12.62 5.01
C ARG A 560 19.04 12.11 3.63
N PHE A 561 18.47 11.01 3.17
CA PHE A 561 18.75 10.43 1.85
C PHE A 561 18.37 11.39 0.71
N ALA A 562 17.23 12.08 0.86
CA ALA A 562 16.81 13.09 -0.10
C ALA A 562 17.81 14.24 -0.26
N ARG A 563 18.57 14.59 0.79
CA ARG A 563 19.59 15.65 0.77
C ARG A 563 20.92 15.23 0.15
N THR A 564 21.19 13.93 0.03
CA THR A 564 22.50 13.46 -0.43
C THR A 564 22.77 13.96 -1.86
N PRO A 565 23.84 14.73 -2.11
CA PRO A 565 24.23 15.14 -3.45
C PRO A 565 24.56 13.91 -4.31
N LYS A 566 24.24 13.99 -5.59
CA LYS A 566 24.75 13.02 -6.58
C LYS A 566 26.21 13.23 -6.86
#